data_269ac75042bcaa7d2f2f197edf2d3b21
#
_entry.id   269ac75042bcaa7d2f2f197edf2d3b21
#
_cell.length_a   1.000
_cell.length_b   1.000
_cell.length_c   1.000
_cell.angle_alpha   90.00
_cell.angle_beta   90.00
_cell.angle_gamma   90.00
#
_symmetry.space_group_name_H-M   'P 1'
#
loop_
_entity.id
_entity.type
_entity.pdbx_description
1 polymer ?
#
loop_
_entity_poly.entity_id
_entity_poly.type
_entity_poly.pdbx_seq_one_letter_code
_entity_poly.pdbx_strand_id
1 'polypeptide(L)'
;VERKVLYLKPGAKATAGLIEAVSERGREGDLKSVVVASTNGKTAIKLGEALKDVAEVISVTEFTYSDDVKKSMKKLGIKAVEKADLPIQDRRGMREALMLFGAGVKASLEVASVAAEKGLVEGNVIAVAGTKGGLDTALVVKPSHPDDFNNPDPSKRMAVLEFLALPRQG
;
A
#
# COMPACT_ATOMS: atom_id res chain seq x y z
N VAL A 1 10.91 20.65 -2.23
CA VAL A 1 10.20 20.17 -3.42
C VAL A 1 8.69 20.20 -3.16
N GLU A 2 7.97 20.88 -4.01
CA GLU A 2 6.52 20.88 -3.95
C GLU A 2 6.00 19.61 -4.62
N ARG A 3 5.00 18.98 -4.02
CA ARG A 3 4.33 17.81 -4.57
C ARG A 3 2.82 18.03 -4.56
N LYS A 4 2.15 17.50 -5.56
CA LYS A 4 0.70 17.54 -5.65
C LYS A 4 0.12 16.26 -5.06
N VAL A 5 -1.03 16.39 -4.39
CA VAL A 5 -1.83 15.25 -3.95
C VAL A 5 -2.95 15.04 -4.95
N LEU A 6 -3.06 13.83 -5.46
CA LEU A 6 -4.12 13.46 -6.40
C LEU A 6 -5.36 12.99 -5.62
N TYR A 7 -6.53 13.52 -5.96
CA TYR A 7 -7.80 13.07 -5.38
C TYR A 7 -8.57 12.25 -6.42
N LEU A 8 -8.85 11.00 -6.09
CA LEU A 8 -9.47 10.05 -7.01
C LEU A 8 -10.88 9.68 -6.54
N LYS A 9 -11.80 9.59 -7.48
CA LYS A 9 -13.14 9.07 -7.19
C LYS A 9 -13.03 7.56 -6.97
N PRO A 10 -13.46 7.03 -5.80
CA PRO A 10 -13.37 5.60 -5.52
C PRO A 10 -14.09 4.73 -6.56
N GLY A 11 -13.52 3.57 -6.83
CA GLY A 11 -14.04 2.58 -7.77
C GLY A 11 -12.97 2.07 -8.71
N ALA A 12 -13.35 1.16 -9.61
CA ALA A 12 -12.40 0.52 -10.53
C ALA A 12 -11.65 1.51 -11.43
N LYS A 13 -12.30 2.62 -11.80
CA LYS A 13 -11.71 3.64 -12.68
C LYS A 13 -10.58 4.43 -12.02
N ALA A 14 -10.50 4.45 -10.70
CA ALA A 14 -9.43 5.14 -9.98
C ALA A 14 -8.06 4.49 -10.20
N THR A 15 -8.03 3.19 -10.42
CA THR A 15 -6.80 2.40 -10.48
C THR A 15 -5.77 2.93 -11.47
N ALA A 16 -6.18 3.31 -12.67
CA ALA A 16 -5.25 3.81 -13.70
C ALA A 16 -4.54 5.08 -13.24
N GLY A 17 -5.28 6.05 -12.71
CA GLY A 17 -4.70 7.29 -12.20
C GLY A 17 -3.80 7.07 -10.98
N LEU A 18 -4.19 6.15 -10.10
CA LEU A 18 -3.38 5.76 -8.94
C LEU A 18 -2.04 5.17 -9.40
N ILE A 19 -2.07 4.23 -10.31
CA ILE A 19 -0.87 3.57 -10.83
C ILE A 19 0.06 4.59 -11.50
N GLU A 20 -0.49 5.54 -12.24
CA GLU A 20 0.32 6.60 -12.86
C GLU A 20 1.04 7.45 -11.80
N ALA A 21 0.33 7.85 -10.74
CA ALA A 21 0.92 8.61 -9.63
C ALA A 21 2.04 7.82 -8.92
N VAL A 22 1.82 6.55 -8.67
CA VAL A 22 2.82 5.67 -8.04
C VAL A 22 4.02 5.47 -8.95
N SER A 23 3.80 5.24 -10.23
CA SER A 23 4.88 5.07 -11.21
C SER A 23 5.75 6.32 -11.32
N GLU A 24 5.13 7.47 -11.39
CA GLU A 24 5.83 8.76 -11.45
C GLU A 24 6.71 8.95 -10.21
N ARG A 25 6.14 8.70 -9.03
CA ARG A 25 6.91 8.83 -7.78
C ARG A 25 8.04 7.79 -7.69
N GLY A 26 7.77 6.57 -8.10
CA GLY A 26 8.77 5.48 -8.09
C GLY A 26 9.96 5.77 -8.99
N ARG A 27 9.75 6.44 -10.12
CA ARG A 27 10.84 6.79 -11.05
C ARG A 27 11.83 7.79 -10.50
N GLU A 28 11.54 8.46 -9.40
CA GLU A 28 12.51 9.32 -8.71
C GLU A 28 13.66 8.51 -8.11
N GLY A 29 13.49 7.19 -7.91
CA GLY A 29 14.58 6.26 -7.62
C GLY A 29 14.98 6.11 -6.16
N ASP A 30 14.36 6.83 -5.25
CA ASP A 30 14.68 6.78 -3.81
C ASP A 30 13.86 5.73 -3.04
N LEU A 31 12.79 5.19 -3.64
CA LEU A 31 11.90 4.21 -3.02
C LEU A 31 12.00 2.89 -3.79
N LYS A 32 12.45 1.84 -3.13
CA LYS A 32 12.71 0.54 -3.77
C LYS A 32 11.49 -0.36 -3.83
N SER A 33 10.54 -0.18 -2.93
CA SER A 33 9.41 -1.10 -2.77
C SER A 33 8.07 -0.39 -2.72
N VAL A 34 7.08 -1.05 -3.29
CA VAL A 34 5.67 -0.68 -3.22
C VAL A 34 4.91 -1.83 -2.58
N VAL A 35 4.19 -1.55 -1.50
CA VAL A 35 3.39 -2.55 -0.80
C VAL A 35 1.92 -2.25 -1.06
N VAL A 36 1.19 -3.21 -1.59
CA VAL A 36 -0.21 -3.04 -1.97
C VAL A 36 -1.13 -3.99 -1.22
N ALA A 37 -2.24 -3.46 -0.73
CA ALA A 37 -3.35 -4.26 -0.21
C ALA A 37 -4.22 -4.69 -1.38
N SER A 38 -4.29 -5.98 -1.65
CA SER A 38 -5.08 -6.51 -2.76
C SER A 38 -5.73 -7.83 -2.37
N THR A 39 -7.04 -7.84 -2.23
CA THR A 39 -7.80 -8.99 -1.75
C THR A 39 -7.63 -10.23 -2.63
N ASN A 40 -7.76 -10.07 -3.94
CA ASN A 40 -7.65 -11.19 -4.91
C ASN A 40 -6.42 -11.10 -5.81
N GLY A 41 -5.61 -10.07 -5.66
CA GLY A 41 -4.37 -9.89 -6.40
C GLY A 41 -4.51 -9.23 -7.77
N LYS A 42 -5.71 -8.99 -8.27
CA LYS A 42 -5.90 -8.43 -9.62
C LYS A 42 -5.32 -7.03 -9.77
N THR A 43 -5.57 -6.15 -8.81
CA THR A 43 -5.01 -4.79 -8.82
C THR A 43 -3.50 -4.80 -8.60
N ALA A 44 -3.00 -5.72 -7.77
CA ALA A 44 -1.57 -5.88 -7.57
C ALA A 44 -0.85 -6.29 -8.84
N ILE A 45 -1.45 -7.15 -9.66
CA ILE A 45 -0.91 -7.56 -10.96
C ILE A 45 -0.81 -6.35 -11.90
N LYS A 46 -1.87 -5.54 -11.99
CA LYS A 46 -1.86 -4.30 -12.79
C LYS A 46 -0.74 -3.36 -12.34
N LEU A 47 -0.61 -3.19 -11.04
CA LEU A 47 0.44 -2.35 -10.46
C LEU A 47 1.83 -2.92 -10.78
N GLY A 48 2.02 -4.22 -10.62
CA GLY A 48 3.29 -4.89 -10.91
C GLY A 48 3.71 -4.80 -12.38
N GLU A 49 2.75 -4.88 -13.31
CA GLU A 49 3.00 -4.69 -14.74
C GLU A 49 3.52 -3.27 -15.02
N ALA A 50 2.90 -2.27 -14.41
CA ALA A 50 3.27 -0.87 -14.60
C ALA A 50 4.60 -0.52 -13.92
N LEU A 51 4.94 -1.17 -12.82
CA LEU A 51 6.14 -0.90 -12.03
C LEU A 51 7.32 -1.80 -12.37
N LYS A 52 7.19 -2.63 -13.38
CA LYS A 52 8.30 -3.44 -13.86
C LYS A 52 9.49 -2.54 -14.15
N ASP A 53 10.67 -2.90 -13.62
CA ASP A 53 11.91 -2.11 -13.71
C ASP A 53 11.88 -0.77 -12.95
N VAL A 54 10.82 -0.46 -12.21
CA VAL A 54 10.69 0.77 -11.40
C VAL A 54 10.86 0.47 -9.93
N ALA A 55 10.09 -0.48 -9.41
CA ALA A 55 10.09 -0.85 -8.00
C ALA A 55 9.65 -2.29 -7.82
N GLU A 56 10.06 -2.87 -6.69
CA GLU A 56 9.59 -4.19 -6.27
C GLU A 56 8.19 -4.07 -5.67
N VAL A 57 7.28 -4.96 -6.05
CA VAL A 57 5.92 -4.97 -5.55
C VAL A 57 5.71 -6.12 -4.56
N ILE A 58 5.14 -5.80 -3.41
CA ILE A 58 4.74 -6.76 -2.39
C ILE A 58 3.22 -6.66 -2.26
N SER A 59 2.51 -7.76 -2.52
CA SER A 59 1.05 -7.82 -2.43
C SER A 59 0.62 -8.55 -1.18
N VAL A 60 -0.21 -7.93 -0.36
CA VAL A 60 -0.65 -8.45 0.93
C VAL A 60 -2.15 -8.68 0.93
N THR A 61 -2.59 -9.84 1.41
CA THR A 61 -4.00 -10.16 1.59
C THR A 61 -4.22 -10.92 2.90
N GLU A 62 -5.39 -10.73 3.50
CA GLU A 62 -5.87 -11.54 4.64
C GLU A 62 -6.23 -12.96 4.19
N PHE A 63 -6.48 -13.14 2.91
CA PHE A 63 -6.98 -14.38 2.30
C PHE A 63 -5.87 -15.13 1.57
N THR A 64 -6.23 -15.87 0.56
CA THR A 64 -5.29 -16.55 -0.33
C THR A 64 -5.55 -16.13 -1.77
N TYR A 65 -4.51 -16.19 -2.59
CA TYR A 65 -4.63 -15.92 -4.03
C TYR A 65 -4.89 -17.23 -4.77
N SER A 66 -5.59 -17.15 -5.90
CA SER A 66 -5.77 -18.31 -6.78
C SER A 66 -4.43 -18.73 -7.39
N ASP A 67 -4.34 -19.97 -7.88
CA ASP A 67 -3.12 -20.47 -8.50
C ASP A 67 -2.73 -19.66 -9.74
N ASP A 68 -3.71 -19.21 -10.54
CA ASP A 68 -3.46 -18.37 -11.71
C ASP A 68 -2.88 -17.03 -11.33
N VAL A 69 -3.40 -16.41 -10.27
CA VAL A 69 -2.89 -15.12 -9.74
C VAL A 69 -1.46 -15.30 -9.23
N LYS A 70 -1.20 -16.37 -8.48
CA LYS A 70 0.16 -16.67 -7.99
C LYS A 70 1.16 -16.85 -9.12
N LYS A 71 0.77 -17.51 -10.20
CA LYS A 71 1.63 -17.65 -11.38
C LYS A 71 1.94 -16.33 -12.04
N SER A 72 0.93 -15.48 -12.20
CA SER A 72 1.11 -14.14 -12.76
C SER A 72 2.01 -13.28 -11.88
N MET A 73 1.82 -13.31 -10.57
CA MET A 73 2.68 -12.62 -9.62
C MET A 73 4.13 -13.09 -9.71
N LYS A 74 4.35 -14.39 -9.78
CA LYS A 74 5.70 -14.95 -9.90
C LYS A 74 6.40 -14.47 -11.17
N LYS A 75 5.70 -14.44 -12.30
CA LYS A 75 6.24 -13.95 -13.57
C LYS A 75 6.65 -12.48 -13.48
N LEU A 76 5.92 -11.67 -12.74
CA LEU A 76 6.17 -10.25 -12.57
C LEU A 76 7.14 -9.93 -11.42
N GLY A 77 7.59 -10.95 -10.69
CA GLY A 77 8.44 -10.74 -9.52
C GLY A 77 7.73 -10.13 -8.32
N ILE A 78 6.39 -10.21 -8.28
CA ILE A 78 5.61 -9.72 -7.14
C ILE A 78 5.71 -10.72 -5.99
N LYS A 79 6.07 -10.24 -4.81
CA LYS A 79 6.06 -11.06 -3.60
C LYS A 79 4.64 -11.10 -3.02
N ALA A 80 4.10 -12.29 -2.82
CA ALA A 80 2.78 -12.48 -2.26
C ALA A 80 2.86 -12.79 -0.77
N VAL A 81 2.09 -12.08 0.04
CA VAL A 81 1.90 -12.33 1.46
C VAL A 81 0.44 -12.66 1.68
N GLU A 82 0.14 -13.91 1.96
CA GLU A 82 -1.21 -14.41 2.20
C GLU A 82 -1.47 -14.60 3.69
N LYS A 83 -2.75 -14.68 4.06
CA LYS A 83 -3.21 -14.92 5.44
C LYS A 83 -2.60 -13.94 6.43
N ALA A 84 -2.49 -12.68 6.03
CA ALA A 84 -1.92 -11.63 6.87
C ALA A 84 -2.90 -11.22 7.96
N ASP A 85 -2.36 -10.99 9.16
CA ASP A 85 -3.10 -10.35 10.24
C ASP A 85 -2.94 -8.85 10.09
N LEU A 86 -4.06 -8.15 9.94
CA LEU A 86 -4.06 -6.70 9.79
C LEU A 86 -4.09 -6.02 11.16
N PRO A 87 -3.03 -5.29 11.54
CA PRO A 87 -2.82 -4.89 12.93
C PRO A 87 -3.77 -3.81 13.47
N ILE A 88 -4.41 -3.04 12.60
CA ILE A 88 -5.29 -1.94 13.03
C ILE A 88 -6.74 -2.39 13.18
N GLN A 89 -7.11 -3.51 12.55
CA GLN A 89 -8.47 -4.03 12.52
C GLN A 89 -9.10 -4.09 13.92
N ASP A 90 -8.34 -4.55 14.92
CA ASP A 90 -8.78 -4.72 16.30
C ASP A 90 -8.44 -3.53 17.22
N ARG A 91 -7.86 -2.48 16.68
CA ARG A 91 -7.53 -1.24 17.40
C ARG A 91 -8.58 -0.18 17.06
N ARG A 92 -9.74 -0.27 17.70
CA ARG A 92 -10.92 0.51 17.34
C ARG A 92 -10.68 2.01 17.21
N GLY A 93 -10.08 2.64 18.20
CA GLY A 93 -9.83 4.09 18.17
C GLY A 93 -8.91 4.52 17.01
N MET A 94 -7.85 3.77 16.78
CA MET A 94 -6.93 4.01 15.68
C MET A 94 -7.62 3.77 14.34
N ARG A 95 -8.37 2.68 14.22
CA ARG A 95 -9.13 2.38 13.01
C ARG A 95 -10.10 3.50 12.66
N GLU A 96 -10.90 3.95 13.62
CA GLU A 96 -11.88 5.03 13.42
C GLU A 96 -11.20 6.35 13.01
N ALA A 97 -10.08 6.69 13.65
CA ALA A 97 -9.33 7.90 13.30
C ALA A 97 -8.78 7.83 11.87
N LEU A 98 -8.20 6.71 11.48
CA LEU A 98 -7.65 6.55 10.14
C LEU A 98 -8.72 6.49 9.06
N MET A 99 -9.91 5.98 9.38
CA MET A 99 -11.04 5.96 8.45
C MET A 99 -11.53 7.36 8.05
N LEU A 100 -11.16 8.39 8.81
CA LEU A 100 -11.45 9.78 8.42
C LEU A 100 -10.78 10.16 7.09
N PHE A 101 -9.69 9.50 6.75
CA PHE A 101 -8.96 9.73 5.50
C PHE A 101 -9.39 8.80 4.37
N GLY A 102 -10.38 7.93 4.64
CA GLY A 102 -10.78 6.86 3.75
C GLY A 102 -10.18 5.51 4.15
N ALA A 103 -10.86 4.42 3.81
CA ALA A 103 -10.45 3.06 4.18
C ALA A 103 -9.07 2.68 3.63
N GLY A 104 -8.69 3.24 2.48
CA GLY A 104 -7.40 2.97 1.85
C GLY A 104 -6.21 3.40 2.70
N VAL A 105 -6.32 4.47 3.47
CA VAL A 105 -5.23 4.93 4.35
C VAL A 105 -4.97 3.90 5.45
N LYS A 106 -6.02 3.43 6.12
CA LYS A 106 -5.90 2.38 7.14
C LYS A 106 -5.22 1.14 6.55
N ALA A 107 -5.73 0.64 5.44
CA ALA A 107 -5.20 -0.56 4.79
C ALA A 107 -3.75 -0.39 4.32
N SER A 108 -3.41 0.77 3.77
CA SER A 108 -2.03 1.06 3.33
C SER A 108 -1.04 0.97 4.49
N LEU A 109 -1.39 1.53 5.63
CA LEU A 109 -0.53 1.49 6.81
C LEU A 109 -0.41 0.07 7.38
N GLU A 110 -1.50 -0.68 7.36
CA GLU A 110 -1.49 -2.08 7.80
C GLU A 110 -0.56 -2.94 6.96
N VAL A 111 -0.67 -2.87 5.64
CA VAL A 111 0.16 -3.71 4.77
C VAL A 111 1.64 -3.30 4.81
N ALA A 112 1.94 -2.01 4.98
CA ALA A 112 3.30 -1.55 5.18
C ALA A 112 3.92 -2.16 6.44
N SER A 113 3.17 -2.21 7.55
CA SER A 113 3.65 -2.81 8.79
C SER A 113 3.81 -4.33 8.68
N VAL A 114 2.93 -5.01 7.97
CA VAL A 114 3.07 -6.45 7.71
C VAL A 114 4.33 -6.74 6.92
N ALA A 115 4.61 -5.97 5.87
CA ALA A 115 5.83 -6.13 5.09
C ALA A 115 7.10 -5.89 5.92
N ALA A 116 7.08 -4.88 6.79
CA ALA A 116 8.19 -4.59 7.69
C ALA A 116 8.42 -5.72 8.71
N GLU A 117 7.35 -6.25 9.31
CA GLU A 117 7.42 -7.37 10.25
C GLU A 117 8.08 -8.60 9.61
N LYS A 118 7.77 -8.86 8.34
CA LYS A 118 8.31 -10.00 7.61
C LYS A 118 9.69 -9.76 7.01
N GLY A 119 10.27 -8.59 7.22
CA GLY A 119 11.58 -8.25 6.69
C GLY A 119 11.64 -8.13 5.16
N LEU A 120 10.52 -7.82 4.53
CA LEU A 120 10.43 -7.75 3.05
C LEU A 120 10.78 -6.39 2.49
N VAL A 121 10.90 -5.37 3.31
CA VAL A 121 11.17 -3.99 2.88
C VAL A 121 12.31 -3.39 3.68
N GLU A 122 13.05 -2.50 3.05
CA GLU A 122 14.11 -1.70 3.66
C GLU A 122 13.83 -0.22 3.38
N GLY A 123 13.95 0.60 4.42
CA GLY A 123 13.73 2.04 4.29
C GLY A 123 12.28 2.40 4.02
N ASN A 124 12.08 3.57 3.45
CA ASN A 124 10.74 4.08 3.15
C ASN A 124 10.12 3.35 1.95
N VAL A 125 8.80 3.23 1.95
CA VAL A 125 8.06 2.51 0.91
C VAL A 125 6.88 3.34 0.42
N ILE A 126 6.35 2.99 -0.75
CA ILE A 126 5.04 3.45 -1.18
C ILE A 126 4.04 2.39 -0.73
N ALA A 127 3.03 2.79 0.03
CA ALA A 127 1.95 1.91 0.47
C ALA A 127 0.67 2.27 -0.30
N VAL A 128 0.02 1.26 -0.85
CA VAL A 128 -1.10 1.43 -1.79
C VAL A 128 -2.29 0.59 -1.34
N ALA A 129 -3.46 1.16 -1.43
CA ALA A 129 -4.71 0.45 -1.16
C ALA A 129 -5.87 1.12 -1.90
N GLY A 130 -7.04 0.56 -1.77
CA GLY A 130 -8.21 1.13 -2.38
C GLY A 130 -9.50 0.73 -1.70
N THR A 131 -10.58 1.18 -2.30
CA THR A 131 -11.95 0.90 -1.88
C THR A 131 -12.77 0.57 -3.13
N LYS A 132 -13.93 -0.05 -2.94
CA LYS A 132 -14.90 -0.30 -4.01
C LYS A 132 -14.30 -0.95 -5.28
N GLY A 133 -13.35 -1.87 -5.10
CA GLY A 133 -12.80 -2.64 -6.21
C GLY A 133 -11.72 -1.97 -7.04
N GLY A 134 -11.20 -0.81 -6.59
CA GLY A 134 -10.11 -0.10 -7.26
C GLY A 134 -9.04 0.36 -6.28
N LEU A 135 -7.94 0.89 -6.81
CA LEU A 135 -6.89 1.52 -6.01
C LEU A 135 -7.08 3.03 -6.04
N ASP A 136 -7.13 3.65 -4.89
CA ASP A 136 -7.38 5.09 -4.77
C ASP A 136 -6.48 5.80 -3.75
N THR A 137 -5.63 5.05 -3.06
CA THR A 137 -4.78 5.57 -1.99
C THR A 137 -3.34 5.17 -2.20
N ALA A 138 -2.43 6.14 -2.15
CA ALA A 138 -1.00 5.89 -2.18
C ALA A 138 -0.28 6.88 -1.26
N LEU A 139 0.54 6.33 -0.38
CA LEU A 139 1.28 7.08 0.65
C LEU A 139 2.76 6.72 0.56
N VAL A 140 3.64 7.67 0.82
CA VAL A 140 5.02 7.35 1.14
C VAL A 140 5.12 7.26 2.66
N VAL A 141 5.57 6.12 3.17
CA VAL A 141 5.64 5.89 4.61
C VAL A 141 7.01 5.39 5.04
N LYS A 142 7.38 5.75 6.26
CA LYS A 142 8.43 5.09 7.00
C LYS A 142 7.75 3.94 7.74
N PRO A 143 7.95 2.67 7.32
CA PRO A 143 7.24 1.56 7.93
C PRO A 143 7.77 1.23 9.32
N SER A 144 6.96 0.55 10.10
CA SER A 144 7.34 0.02 11.41
C SER A 144 6.74 -1.37 11.59
N HIS A 145 7.30 -2.11 12.55
CA HIS A 145 6.65 -3.32 13.04
C HIS A 145 5.27 -2.95 13.63
N PRO A 146 4.25 -3.82 13.53
CA PRO A 146 2.93 -3.55 14.12
C PRO A 146 2.95 -3.13 15.59
N ASP A 147 3.86 -3.65 16.38
CA ASP A 147 4.00 -3.31 17.81
C ASP A 147 4.50 -1.87 18.03
N ASP A 148 5.20 -1.31 17.06
CA ASP A 148 5.77 0.03 17.12
C ASP A 148 4.94 1.07 16.37
N PHE A 149 3.76 0.70 15.90
CA PHE A 149 2.94 1.52 15.02
C PHE A 149 2.76 2.95 15.53
N ASN A 150 2.45 3.10 16.80
CA ASN A 150 2.28 4.40 17.46
C ASN A 150 3.26 4.56 18.64
N ASN A 151 4.45 4.01 18.53
CA ASN A 151 5.47 4.13 19.57
C ASN A 151 5.75 5.62 19.85
N PRO A 152 5.83 6.05 21.14
CA PRO A 152 6.15 7.43 21.48
C PRO A 152 7.50 7.91 20.94
N ASP A 153 8.45 6.98 20.76
CA ASP A 153 9.76 7.31 20.17
C ASP A 153 9.59 7.51 18.64
N PRO A 154 9.82 8.74 18.14
CA PRO A 154 9.67 9.03 16.70
C PRO A 154 10.57 8.17 15.80
N SER A 155 11.70 7.68 16.31
CA SER A 155 12.60 6.82 15.51
C SER A 155 12.05 5.43 15.27
N LYS A 156 11.10 4.98 16.10
CA LYS A 156 10.53 3.63 16.04
C LYS A 156 9.15 3.57 15.41
N ARG A 157 8.35 4.61 15.58
CA ARG A 157 6.97 4.59 15.09
C ARG A 157 6.87 4.76 13.57
N MET A 158 5.75 4.31 13.04
CA MET A 158 5.41 4.55 11.65
C MET A 158 5.18 6.06 11.40
N ALA A 159 5.53 6.52 10.21
CA ALA A 159 5.26 7.90 9.82
C ALA A 159 4.77 7.96 8.38
N VAL A 160 3.75 8.77 8.14
CA VAL A 160 3.32 9.11 6.77
C VAL A 160 4.14 10.32 6.36
N LEU A 161 4.93 10.16 5.31
CA LEU A 161 5.86 11.19 4.83
C LEU A 161 5.25 12.02 3.70
N GLU A 162 4.47 11.37 2.82
CA GLU A 162 3.82 12.02 1.69
C GLU A 162 2.47 11.38 1.43
N PHE A 163 1.49 12.19 1.05
CA PHE A 163 0.27 11.70 0.42
C PHE A 163 0.45 11.85 -1.10
N LEU A 164 0.38 10.76 -1.84
CA LEU A 164 0.45 10.79 -3.30
C LEU A 164 -0.94 10.83 -3.92
N ALA A 165 -1.85 10.05 -3.39
CA ALA A 165 -3.24 10.01 -3.81
C ALA A 165 -4.14 9.64 -2.63
N LEU A 166 -5.31 10.24 -2.59
CA LEU A 166 -6.35 9.97 -1.59
C LEU A 166 -7.70 9.82 -2.29
N PRO A 167 -8.64 9.07 -1.70
CA PRO A 167 -9.98 8.99 -2.24
C PRO A 167 -10.73 10.30 -2.03
N ARG A 168 -11.47 10.72 -3.03
CA ARG A 168 -12.42 11.82 -2.88
C ARG A 168 -13.65 11.28 -2.15
N GLN A 169 -13.86 11.75 -0.94
CA GLN A 169 -14.98 11.35 -0.09
C GLN A 169 -16.16 12.31 -0.25
N GLY A 170 -17.37 11.81 -0.03
CA GLY A 170 -18.59 12.62 -0.06
C GLY A 170 -19.61 12.23 -1.09
#